data_4731ccc3c6415c3844c55e5777b54fb8
#
_entry.id   4731ccc3c6415c3844c55e5777b54fb8
#
_cell.length_a   1.000
_cell.length_b   1.000
_cell.length_c   1.000
_cell.angle_alpha   90.00
_cell.angle_beta   90.00
_cell.angle_gamma   90.00
#
_symmetry.space_group_name_H-M   'P 1'
#
loop_
_entity.id
_entity.type
_entity.pdbx_description
1 polymer ?
#
loop_
_entity_poly.entity_id
_entity_poly.type
_entity_poly.pdbx_seq_one_letter_code
_entity_poly.pdbx_strand_id
1 'polypeptide(L)'
;MIRQARENDSIKAVVLRVDSPGGSAFASEIIRSELEALVNAGKPLVVSMGSVAASGGYWIATAADEIWASNSTITGSIGIFGLYPTFEESFSKLGVNTDGVGTTELAGALAVGRELPDLAENILQLTLEDGYRRFINLVATARNMSVEEADELLAGAVGLKLLALEIVLQA
;
A
#
# COMPACT_ATOMS: atom_id res chain seq x y z
N MET A 1 3.72 -0.94 -21.73
CA MET A 1 3.96 0.51 -21.96
C MET A 1 5.27 0.96 -21.32
N ILE A 2 5.49 0.88 -19.99
CA ILE A 2 6.75 1.35 -19.33
C ILE A 2 7.97 0.65 -19.93
N ARG A 3 7.95 -0.68 -20.02
CA ARG A 3 9.03 -1.47 -20.64
C ARG A 3 9.30 -1.05 -22.08
N GLN A 4 8.25 -0.84 -22.88
CA GLN A 4 8.40 -0.36 -24.26
C GLN A 4 9.03 1.03 -24.32
N ALA A 5 8.67 1.93 -23.38
CA ALA A 5 9.30 3.24 -23.28
C ALA A 5 10.77 3.12 -22.90
N ARG A 6 11.12 2.19 -21.99
CA ARG A 6 12.51 1.91 -21.63
C ARG A 6 13.35 1.39 -22.80
N GLU A 7 12.80 0.48 -23.60
CA GLU A 7 13.49 -0.21 -24.69
C GLU A 7 13.53 0.58 -26.00
N ASN A 8 12.74 1.65 -26.13
CA ASN A 8 12.67 2.45 -27.34
C ASN A 8 13.65 3.64 -27.29
N ASP A 9 14.73 3.58 -28.05
CA ASP A 9 15.78 4.62 -28.10
C ASP A 9 15.27 5.99 -28.58
N SER A 10 14.13 6.08 -29.24
CA SER A 10 13.53 7.35 -29.66
C SER A 10 12.90 8.11 -28.48
N ILE A 11 12.53 7.43 -27.41
CA ILE A 11 11.99 8.02 -26.19
C ILE A 11 13.15 8.45 -25.29
N LYS A 12 13.30 9.74 -25.05
CA LYS A 12 14.41 10.31 -24.27
C LYS A 12 14.06 10.60 -22.82
N ALA A 13 12.80 10.79 -22.50
CA ALA A 13 12.26 11.02 -21.16
C ALA A 13 10.82 10.55 -21.09
N VAL A 14 10.31 10.35 -19.87
CA VAL A 14 8.92 9.93 -19.63
C VAL A 14 8.26 10.88 -18.65
N VAL A 15 7.07 11.33 -18.99
CA VAL A 15 6.16 11.98 -18.04
C VAL A 15 5.03 11.00 -17.71
N LEU A 16 4.96 10.59 -16.46
CA LEU A 16 3.90 9.74 -15.96
C LEU A 16 2.82 10.57 -15.28
N ARG A 17 1.63 10.56 -15.85
CA ARG A 17 0.46 11.15 -15.18
C ARG A 17 -0.11 10.14 -14.19
N VAL A 18 -0.19 10.53 -12.91
CA VAL A 18 -0.80 9.73 -11.84
C VAL A 18 -2.06 10.43 -11.35
N ASP A 19 -3.20 9.76 -11.50
CA ASP A 19 -4.49 10.19 -10.94
C ASP A 19 -5.13 8.96 -10.29
N SER A 20 -4.74 8.65 -9.05
CA SER A 20 -5.07 7.41 -8.36
C SER A 20 -5.07 7.61 -6.84
N PRO A 21 -6.14 7.14 -6.16
CA PRO A 21 -6.18 7.12 -4.69
C PRO A 21 -5.28 6.05 -4.06
N GLY A 22 -4.68 5.18 -4.89
CA GLY A 22 -3.91 4.02 -4.44
C GLY A 22 -4.61 2.70 -4.68
N GLY A 23 -4.33 1.72 -3.83
CA GLY A 23 -4.85 0.35 -3.94
C GLY A 23 -3.81 -0.68 -3.52
N SER A 24 -3.69 -1.77 -4.29
CA SER A 24 -2.77 -2.87 -3.96
C SER A 24 -1.31 -2.42 -3.90
N ALA A 25 -0.67 -2.58 -2.75
CA ALA A 25 0.76 -2.31 -2.57
C ALA A 25 1.62 -3.17 -3.53
N PHE A 26 1.23 -4.43 -3.74
CA PHE A 26 1.91 -5.33 -4.66
C PHE A 26 1.86 -4.81 -6.11
N ALA A 27 0.69 -4.38 -6.57
CA ALA A 27 0.56 -3.83 -7.92
C ALA A 27 1.33 -2.51 -8.07
N SER A 28 1.32 -1.65 -7.04
CA SER A 28 2.08 -0.41 -7.01
C SER A 28 3.57 -0.66 -7.09
N GLU A 29 4.08 -1.69 -6.38
CA GLU A 29 5.48 -2.07 -6.43
C GLU A 29 5.91 -2.61 -7.80
N ILE A 30 5.08 -3.40 -8.47
CA ILE A 30 5.38 -3.87 -9.84
C ILE A 30 5.54 -2.68 -10.79
N ILE A 31 4.64 -1.69 -10.69
CA ILE A 31 4.72 -0.48 -11.54
C ILE A 31 5.97 0.33 -11.17
N ARG A 32 6.21 0.57 -9.87
CA ARG A 32 7.37 1.31 -9.38
C ARG A 32 8.68 0.69 -9.85
N SER A 33 8.82 -0.64 -9.74
CA SER A 33 10.03 -1.37 -10.15
C SER A 33 10.31 -1.24 -11.64
N GLU A 34 9.29 -1.26 -12.51
CA GLU A 34 9.48 -1.03 -13.94
C GLU A 34 9.85 0.44 -14.25
N LEU A 35 9.36 1.40 -13.47
CA LEU A 35 9.75 2.82 -13.57
C LEU A 35 11.19 3.02 -13.09
N GLU A 36 11.57 2.43 -11.99
CA GLU A 36 12.95 2.45 -11.50
C GLU A 36 13.93 1.84 -12.52
N ALA A 37 13.55 0.73 -13.16
CA ALA A 37 14.33 0.15 -14.24
C ALA A 37 14.46 1.08 -15.46
N LEU A 38 13.44 1.92 -15.73
CA LEU A 38 13.48 2.94 -16.78
C LEU A 38 14.46 4.07 -16.41
N VAL A 39 14.42 4.56 -15.18
CA VAL A 39 15.36 5.58 -14.67
C VAL A 39 16.79 5.04 -14.69
N ASN A 40 16.98 3.80 -14.22
CA ASN A 40 18.30 3.13 -14.24
C ASN A 40 18.83 2.89 -15.66
N ALA A 41 17.97 2.85 -16.67
CA ALA A 41 18.37 2.82 -18.08
C ALA A 41 18.74 4.22 -18.62
N GLY A 42 18.79 5.25 -17.78
CA GLY A 42 19.21 6.60 -18.11
C GLY A 42 18.10 7.47 -18.73
N LYS A 43 16.83 7.10 -18.56
CA LYS A 43 15.70 7.90 -19.05
C LYS A 43 15.05 8.68 -17.90
N PRO A 44 15.14 10.02 -17.91
CA PRO A 44 14.49 10.85 -16.91
C PRO A 44 12.99 10.57 -16.80
N LEU A 45 12.50 10.47 -15.55
CA LEU A 45 11.11 10.25 -15.22
C LEU A 45 10.56 11.42 -14.41
N VAL A 46 9.54 12.05 -14.92
CA VAL A 46 8.76 13.08 -14.20
C VAL A 46 7.37 12.54 -13.90
N VAL A 47 6.96 12.62 -12.65
CA VAL A 47 5.57 12.31 -12.27
C VAL A 47 4.76 13.61 -12.21
N SER A 48 3.65 13.64 -12.96
CA SER A 48 2.64 14.70 -12.89
C SER A 48 1.41 14.19 -12.15
N MET A 49 1.20 14.63 -10.92
CA MET A 49 0.04 14.23 -10.11
C MET A 49 -1.23 14.92 -10.61
N GLY A 50 -2.32 14.14 -10.65
CA GLY A 50 -3.67 14.61 -10.97
C GLY A 50 -4.38 15.25 -9.79
N SER A 51 -5.70 15.06 -9.76
CA SER A 51 -6.52 15.48 -8.62
C SER A 51 -6.19 14.66 -7.37
N VAL A 52 -5.86 13.38 -7.56
CA VAL A 52 -5.47 12.47 -6.48
C VAL A 52 -4.23 11.68 -6.89
N ALA A 53 -3.23 11.61 -6.03
CA ALA A 53 -2.08 10.74 -6.20
C ALA A 53 -1.60 10.30 -4.81
N ALA A 54 -2.34 9.37 -4.20
CA ALA A 54 -2.23 9.02 -2.81
C ALA A 54 -1.95 7.52 -2.61
N SER A 55 -1.43 7.14 -1.44
CA SER A 55 -1.16 5.75 -1.07
C SER A 55 -0.35 5.03 -2.17
N GLY A 56 -0.87 3.96 -2.77
CA GLY A 56 -0.23 3.27 -3.89
C GLY A 56 0.11 4.18 -5.09
N GLY A 57 -0.63 5.27 -5.33
CA GLY A 57 -0.29 6.28 -6.32
C GLY A 57 0.96 7.07 -5.96
N TYR A 58 1.14 7.39 -4.66
CA TYR A 58 2.37 8.00 -4.17
C TYR A 58 3.54 7.00 -4.17
N TRP A 59 3.28 5.73 -3.82
CA TRP A 59 4.25 4.65 -3.93
C TRP A 59 4.89 4.59 -5.32
N ILE A 60 4.08 4.60 -6.37
CA ILE A 60 4.54 4.63 -7.77
C ILE A 60 5.41 5.86 -8.04
N ALA A 61 5.01 7.01 -7.52
CA ALA A 61 5.70 8.28 -7.73
C ALA A 61 7.09 8.34 -7.10
N THR A 62 7.39 7.49 -6.10
CA THR A 62 8.73 7.46 -5.45
C THR A 62 9.87 7.06 -6.39
N ALA A 63 9.60 6.47 -7.55
CA ALA A 63 10.61 6.14 -8.54
C ALA A 63 11.03 7.34 -9.42
N ALA A 64 10.35 8.49 -9.32
CA ALA A 64 10.57 9.63 -10.22
C ALA A 64 11.74 10.51 -9.77
N ASP A 65 12.44 11.07 -10.76
CA ASP A 65 13.45 12.11 -10.53
C ASP A 65 12.79 13.42 -10.04
N GLU A 66 11.59 13.73 -10.57
CA GLU A 66 10.82 14.90 -10.18
C GLU A 66 9.33 14.55 -10.02
N ILE A 67 8.69 15.19 -9.03
CA ILE A 67 7.24 15.07 -8.79
C ILE A 67 6.61 16.45 -8.80
N TRP A 68 5.60 16.63 -9.64
CA TRP A 68 4.83 17.85 -9.78
C TRP A 68 3.39 17.63 -9.34
N ALA A 69 2.92 18.48 -8.44
CA ALA A 69 1.55 18.49 -7.93
C ALA A 69 0.99 19.91 -7.92
N SER A 70 -0.31 20.05 -8.06
CA SER A 70 -1.00 21.31 -7.85
C SER A 70 -1.32 21.49 -6.36
N ASN A 71 -1.56 22.74 -5.92
CA ASN A 71 -1.94 23.02 -4.52
C ASN A 71 -3.25 22.32 -4.08
N SER A 72 -4.07 21.91 -5.05
CA SER A 72 -5.32 21.18 -4.81
C SER A 72 -5.19 19.68 -4.95
N THR A 73 -4.02 19.16 -5.26
CA THR A 73 -3.79 17.72 -5.37
C THR A 73 -3.89 17.05 -4.00
N ILE A 74 -4.75 16.04 -3.88
CA ILE A 74 -4.77 15.15 -2.71
C ILE A 74 -3.66 14.12 -2.90
N THR A 75 -2.66 14.16 -2.03
CA THR A 75 -1.48 13.29 -2.12
C THR A 75 -1.01 12.80 -0.75
N GLY A 76 0.07 12.03 -0.72
CA GLY A 76 0.57 11.40 0.50
C GLY A 76 -0.22 10.15 0.84
N SER A 77 -0.97 10.14 1.96
CA SER A 77 -1.65 8.95 2.47
C SER A 77 -0.71 7.73 2.53
N ILE A 78 0.48 7.97 3.10
CA ILE A 78 1.54 6.97 3.17
C ILE A 78 1.23 6.05 4.35
N GLY A 79 0.60 4.93 4.04
CA GLY A 79 0.17 3.95 5.03
C GLY A 79 -0.31 2.67 4.38
N ILE A 80 -0.41 1.63 5.20
CA ILE A 80 -0.96 0.32 4.84
C ILE A 80 -2.08 0.03 5.81
N PHE A 81 -3.21 -0.44 5.33
CA PHE A 81 -4.29 -0.91 6.18
C PHE A 81 -4.83 -2.25 5.67
N GLY A 82 -5.39 -3.03 6.58
CA GLY A 82 -6.15 -4.23 6.27
C GLY A 82 -7.48 -4.21 7.01
N LEU A 83 -8.51 -4.76 6.39
CA LEU A 83 -9.82 -5.00 7.01
C LEU A 83 -10.16 -6.48 6.83
N TYR A 84 -10.41 -7.13 7.94
CA TYR A 84 -10.83 -8.51 7.95
C TYR A 84 -12.11 -8.68 8.80
N PRO A 85 -13.30 -8.67 8.18
CA PRO A 85 -14.55 -8.84 8.91
C PRO A 85 -14.77 -10.31 9.29
N THR A 86 -15.22 -10.56 10.52
CA THR A 86 -15.75 -11.86 10.96
C THR A 86 -17.23 -11.74 11.29
N PHE A 87 -17.99 -12.78 11.05
CA PHE A 87 -19.45 -12.80 11.22
C PHE A 87 -19.92 -13.98 12.06
N GLU A 88 -19.04 -14.62 12.84
CA GLU A 88 -19.34 -15.81 13.65
C GLU A 88 -20.47 -15.56 14.65
N GLU A 89 -20.45 -14.40 15.34
CA GLU A 89 -21.52 -14.05 16.27
C GLU A 89 -22.86 -13.82 15.57
N SER A 90 -22.85 -13.11 14.43
CA SER A 90 -24.06 -12.88 13.64
C SER A 90 -24.64 -14.18 13.12
N PHE A 91 -23.80 -15.09 12.66
CA PHE A 91 -24.21 -16.42 12.20
C PHE A 91 -24.75 -17.26 13.35
N SER A 92 -24.10 -17.24 14.52
CA SER A 92 -24.56 -17.93 15.71
C SER A 92 -25.96 -17.47 16.15
N LYS A 93 -26.25 -16.16 16.13
CA LYS A 93 -27.57 -15.60 16.43
C LYS A 93 -28.66 -16.07 15.45
N LEU A 94 -28.28 -16.44 14.22
CA LEU A 94 -29.16 -16.99 13.21
C LEU A 94 -29.22 -18.54 13.25
N GLY A 95 -28.55 -19.18 14.20
CA GLY A 95 -28.48 -20.63 14.29
C GLY A 95 -27.56 -21.27 13.24
N VAL A 96 -26.73 -20.48 12.57
CA VAL A 96 -25.74 -20.96 11.60
C VAL A 96 -24.40 -21.12 12.32
N ASN A 97 -23.85 -22.32 12.27
CA ASN A 97 -22.52 -22.62 12.83
C ASN A 97 -21.58 -23.07 11.71
N THR A 98 -20.35 -22.56 11.75
CA THR A 98 -19.29 -22.91 10.80
C THR A 98 -18.34 -23.88 11.48
N ASP A 99 -18.18 -25.07 10.89
CA ASP A 99 -17.21 -26.07 11.31
C ASP A 99 -16.33 -26.52 10.15
N GLY A 100 -15.25 -27.24 10.43
CA GLY A 100 -14.37 -27.77 9.41
C GLY A 100 -13.18 -28.48 10.00
N VAL A 101 -12.57 -29.34 9.18
CA VAL A 101 -11.38 -30.10 9.51
C VAL A 101 -10.20 -29.51 8.76
N GLY A 102 -9.12 -29.20 9.47
CA GLY A 102 -7.88 -28.70 8.90
C GLY A 102 -6.69 -29.59 9.21
N THR A 103 -5.69 -29.59 8.35
CA THR A 103 -4.41 -30.30 8.56
C THR A 103 -3.35 -29.41 9.20
N THR A 104 -3.63 -28.11 9.34
CA THR A 104 -2.75 -27.14 9.97
C THR A 104 -3.57 -26.17 10.84
N GLU A 105 -2.92 -25.50 11.77
CA GLU A 105 -3.53 -24.50 12.64
C GLU A 105 -4.16 -23.32 11.86
N LEU A 106 -3.60 -22.99 10.69
CA LEU A 106 -4.12 -21.95 9.81
C LEU A 106 -5.18 -22.42 8.83
N ALA A 107 -5.52 -23.72 8.81
CA ALA A 107 -6.54 -24.23 7.90
C ALA A 107 -7.91 -23.65 8.23
N GLY A 108 -8.49 -22.88 7.30
CA GLY A 108 -9.76 -22.18 7.49
C GLY A 108 -9.68 -20.94 8.40
N ALA A 109 -8.48 -20.50 8.80
CA ALA A 109 -8.28 -19.32 9.65
C ALA A 109 -8.89 -18.05 9.07
N LEU A 110 -8.95 -17.93 7.75
CA LEU A 110 -9.54 -16.77 7.06
C LEU A 110 -11.00 -17.00 6.64
N ALA A 111 -11.72 -17.93 7.27
CA ALA A 111 -13.13 -18.13 7.01
C ALA A 111 -13.96 -17.10 7.80
N VAL A 112 -14.69 -16.23 7.11
CA VAL A 112 -15.45 -15.14 7.71
C VAL A 112 -16.54 -15.55 8.72
N GLY A 113 -16.91 -16.82 8.73
CA GLY A 113 -17.86 -17.40 9.70
C GLY A 113 -17.19 -17.98 10.95
N ARG A 114 -15.93 -17.71 11.19
CA ARG A 114 -15.17 -18.16 12.34
C ARG A 114 -14.41 -17.00 12.95
N GLU A 115 -14.14 -17.10 14.25
CA GLU A 115 -13.21 -16.22 14.94
C GLU A 115 -11.83 -16.29 14.29
N LEU A 116 -11.15 -15.16 14.18
CA LEU A 116 -9.79 -15.10 13.66
C LEU A 116 -8.82 -15.65 14.73
N PRO A 117 -8.06 -16.71 14.47
CA PRO A 117 -7.09 -17.23 15.43
C PRO A 117 -5.96 -16.21 15.67
N ASP A 118 -5.45 -16.15 16.91
CA ASP A 118 -4.32 -15.29 17.32
C ASP A 118 -3.12 -15.38 16.36
N LEU A 119 -2.80 -16.61 15.91
CA LEU A 119 -1.72 -16.80 14.96
C LEU A 119 -1.97 -16.12 13.62
N ALA A 120 -3.21 -16.16 13.12
CA ALA A 120 -3.57 -15.49 11.86
C ALA A 120 -3.58 -13.97 12.05
N GLU A 121 -4.09 -13.47 13.17
CA GLU A 121 -4.05 -12.05 13.53
C GLU A 121 -2.60 -11.55 13.58
N ASN A 122 -1.71 -12.23 14.27
CA ASN A 122 -0.30 -11.89 14.34
C ASN A 122 0.37 -11.86 12.95
N ILE A 123 0.06 -12.80 12.06
CA ILE A 123 0.61 -12.82 10.69
C ILE A 123 0.10 -11.61 9.90
N LEU A 124 -1.18 -11.28 10.01
CA LEU A 124 -1.76 -10.10 9.37
C LEU A 124 -1.10 -8.81 9.88
N GLN A 125 -0.94 -8.69 11.20
CA GLN A 125 -0.28 -7.54 11.83
C GLN A 125 1.16 -7.38 11.34
N LEU A 126 1.97 -8.43 11.37
CA LEU A 126 3.34 -8.41 10.86
C LEU A 126 3.41 -8.03 9.37
N THR A 127 2.44 -8.46 8.59
CA THR A 127 2.35 -8.10 7.16
C THR A 127 2.08 -6.61 6.96
N LEU A 128 1.20 -6.03 7.78
CA LEU A 128 0.91 -4.59 7.75
C LEU A 128 2.13 -3.77 8.18
N GLU A 129 2.79 -4.17 9.26
CA GLU A 129 3.99 -3.50 9.77
C GLU A 129 5.15 -3.55 8.76
N ASP A 130 5.38 -4.69 8.12
CA ASP A 130 6.39 -4.82 7.07
C ASP A 130 6.06 -3.95 5.85
N GLY A 131 4.79 -3.96 5.42
CA GLY A 131 4.31 -3.11 4.33
C GLY A 131 4.49 -1.62 4.63
N TYR A 132 4.14 -1.18 5.83
CA TYR A 132 4.34 0.20 6.29
C TYR A 132 5.81 0.58 6.29
N ARG A 133 6.66 -0.23 6.91
CA ARG A 133 8.11 -0.02 6.96
C ARG A 133 8.73 0.09 5.57
N ARG A 134 8.31 -0.75 4.62
CA ARG A 134 8.75 -0.65 3.23
C ARG A 134 8.35 0.67 2.60
N PHE A 135 7.11 1.10 2.82
CA PHE A 135 6.62 2.35 2.24
C PHE A 135 7.38 3.56 2.79
N ILE A 136 7.58 3.64 4.11
CA ILE A 136 8.36 4.72 4.73
C ILE A 136 9.80 4.74 4.18
N ASN A 137 10.45 3.59 4.05
CA ASN A 137 11.80 3.50 3.50
C ASN A 137 11.88 4.01 2.05
N LEU A 138 10.88 3.68 1.22
CA LEU A 138 10.80 4.21 -0.15
C LEU A 138 10.69 5.72 -0.16
N VAL A 139 9.82 6.29 0.69
CA VAL A 139 9.64 7.74 0.80
C VAL A 139 10.91 8.41 1.30
N ALA A 140 11.50 7.89 2.37
CA ALA A 140 12.75 8.41 2.94
C ALA A 140 13.88 8.44 1.89
N THR A 141 14.05 7.34 1.16
CA THR A 141 15.03 7.25 0.07
C THR A 141 14.73 8.24 -1.06
N ALA A 142 13.48 8.30 -1.54
CA ALA A 142 13.09 9.16 -2.64
C ALA A 142 13.15 10.66 -2.29
N ARG A 143 13.08 11.01 -1.01
CA ARG A 143 13.08 12.39 -0.51
C ARG A 143 14.40 12.79 0.13
N ASN A 144 15.39 11.89 0.14
CA ASN A 144 16.71 12.10 0.74
C ASN A 144 16.62 12.58 2.19
N MET A 145 15.81 11.89 2.99
CA MET A 145 15.61 12.12 4.43
C MET A 145 15.78 10.82 5.20
N SER A 146 15.91 10.90 6.52
CA SER A 146 15.91 9.71 7.38
C SER A 146 14.53 9.06 7.47
N VAL A 147 14.46 7.81 7.88
CA VAL A 147 13.21 7.09 8.09
C VAL A 147 12.41 7.72 9.23
N GLU A 148 13.10 8.18 10.28
CA GLU A 148 12.53 8.87 11.43
C GLU A 148 11.89 10.20 11.03
N GLU A 149 12.59 11.02 10.23
CA GLU A 149 12.04 12.26 9.69
C GLU A 149 10.82 12.03 8.80
N ALA A 150 10.85 10.98 7.97
CA ALA A 150 9.72 10.60 7.14
C ALA A 150 8.52 10.19 8.00
N ASP A 151 8.73 9.38 9.04
CA ASP A 151 7.66 8.92 9.95
C ASP A 151 7.05 10.08 10.75
N GLU A 152 7.87 11.00 11.26
CA GLU A 152 7.43 12.20 11.99
C GLU A 152 6.59 13.14 11.12
N LEU A 153 7.03 13.42 9.89
CA LEU A 153 6.28 14.26 8.95
C LEU A 153 4.92 13.66 8.62
N LEU A 154 4.84 12.35 8.48
CA LEU A 154 3.61 11.64 8.17
C LEU A 154 2.68 11.54 9.38
N ALA A 155 3.22 11.36 10.60
CA ALA A 155 2.46 11.39 11.83
C ALA A 155 1.85 12.78 12.12
N GLY A 156 2.51 13.86 11.69
CA GLY A 156 2.04 15.23 11.84
C GLY A 156 1.06 15.70 10.75
N ALA A 157 1.18 15.17 9.54
CA ALA A 157 0.39 15.62 8.39
C ALA A 157 -1.03 15.01 8.34
N VAL A 158 -1.22 13.84 8.92
CA VAL A 158 -2.54 13.19 9.06
C VAL A 158 -2.57 12.58 10.44
N GLY A 159 -3.39 13.08 11.34
CA GLY A 159 -3.56 12.53 12.70
C GLY A 159 -4.11 11.10 12.74
N LEU A 160 -3.64 10.25 11.85
CA LEU A 160 -3.97 8.86 11.67
C LEU A 160 -2.67 8.05 11.51
N LYS A 161 -2.01 7.79 12.63
CA LYS A 161 -1.31 6.52 12.77
C LYS A 161 -2.39 5.44 12.71
N LEU A 162 -2.84 5.10 11.51
CA LEU A 162 -3.67 3.93 11.28
C LEU A 162 -2.77 2.68 11.33
N LEU A 163 -2.23 2.39 12.50
CA LEU A 163 -2.07 1.05 13.01
C LEU A 163 -3.48 0.60 13.42
N ALA A 164 -4.37 0.51 12.47
CA ALA A 164 -5.72 0.06 12.73
C ALA A 164 -5.86 -1.39 12.31
N LEU A 165 -5.42 -2.27 13.19
CA LEU A 165 -6.06 -3.56 13.34
C LEU A 165 -7.04 -3.46 14.52
N GLU A 166 -8.00 -2.57 14.44
CA GLU A 166 -9.15 -2.54 15.35
C GLU A 166 -10.36 -2.03 14.62
N ILE A 167 -10.94 -2.86 13.80
CA ILE A 167 -12.39 -2.90 13.62
C ILE A 167 -12.79 -4.38 13.61
N VAL A 168 -12.77 -5.00 14.75
CA VAL A 168 -13.70 -6.09 15.03
C VAL A 168 -15.07 -5.42 15.09
N LEU A 169 -15.81 -5.42 14.00
CA LEU A 169 -17.24 -5.11 14.03
C LEU A 169 -17.94 -6.25 14.77
N GLN A 170 -17.96 -6.18 16.09
CA GLN A 170 -18.90 -6.90 16.92
C GLN A 170 -20.26 -6.25 16.68
N ALA A 171 -21.07 -6.81 15.78
CA ALA A 171 -22.46 -6.48 15.55
C ALA A 171 -23.39 -7.55 16.11
#